data_60b7f1a8176283fe01ad8e89e740c002
#
_entry.id   60b7f1a8176283fe01ad8e89e740c002
#
_cell.length_a   1.000
_cell.length_b   1.000
_cell.length_c   1.000
_cell.angle_alpha   90.00
_cell.angle_beta   90.00
_cell.angle_gamma   90.00
#
_symmetry.space_group_name_H-M   'P 1'
#
loop_
_entity.id
_entity.type
_entity.pdbx_description
1 polymer ?
#
loop_
_entity_poly.entity_id
_entity_poly.type
_entity_poly.pdbx_seq_one_letter_code
_entity_poly.pdbx_strand_id
1 'polypeptide(L)'
;MPRFLTRSSSASPASLTRRGFLAATGAVSLGAALTSCGGSGSGGSSASAEPVSQADIDKAMKTPTQLTFWTWVPNIQKEVALFEKKYPAIKVKVVNAGQGVAHYTKLRTALKAGSGAPDLVQLEYQAVPTFTITDNLLDLGPYGATELKDRFVDWTWAQVSGPDGQVWAIPQDTGPMGMLYRKDIFDKHGIQVPKTWDEFAEAARKLHKADPDVYLTNLAANEAAAWHGLMWQAGAEPYGVKSRSDLSISVDDALSRKVAGYWGGLAAEGVISTDPDFTDGWYAGFNKGKYATWLTAAWGPAFLSGSAKSTAGKWRAAPLPQWDASKPVSGNWGGSTTAVVKSTENAIAAALFAQFLNSDPASAKMFATQQFFFPATKALLADSSFTGDAPAFYGGQQVNQVFADVSASVSTSFQWPPFLDQVATDWTETVGKSLAAKSDTVAALGDWQQRITTYAKAQGFTVKGA
;
A
#
# COMPACT_ATOMS: atom_id res chain seq x y z
N MET A 1 16.37 -47.54 -9.16
CA MET A 1 15.38 -48.10 -10.09
C MET A 1 14.17 -48.53 -9.29
N PRO A 2 12.91 -48.31 -9.73
CA PRO A 2 12.45 -48.26 -11.11
C PRO A 2 11.79 -46.91 -11.55
N ARG A 3 11.75 -46.75 -12.88
CA ARG A 3 11.06 -45.71 -13.62
C ARG A 3 9.55 -45.97 -13.62
N PHE A 4 8.74 -44.87 -13.49
CA PHE A 4 7.37 -44.86 -14.00
C PHE A 4 7.17 -43.71 -14.96
N LEU A 5 6.93 -44.06 -16.20
CA LEU A 5 6.41 -43.24 -17.29
C LEU A 5 4.91 -43.01 -17.06
N THR A 6 4.42 -41.78 -17.12
CA THR A 6 3.01 -41.51 -17.39
C THR A 6 2.86 -40.50 -18.52
N ARG A 7 2.03 -40.92 -19.45
CA ARG A 7 1.68 -40.24 -20.72
C ARG A 7 0.90 -38.94 -20.44
N SER A 8 1.27 -37.92 -21.20
CA SER A 8 0.47 -36.71 -21.42
C SER A 8 -0.68 -37.02 -22.38
N SER A 9 -1.91 -36.68 -22.00
CA SER A 9 -3.04 -36.54 -22.90
C SER A 9 -3.45 -35.07 -22.97
N SER A 10 -3.21 -34.47 -24.12
CA SER A 10 -3.68 -33.15 -24.52
C SER A 10 -5.18 -33.22 -24.81
N ALA A 11 -5.97 -32.39 -24.16
CA ALA A 11 -7.33 -32.09 -24.56
C ALA A 11 -7.46 -30.57 -24.79
N SER A 12 -7.75 -30.21 -26.04
CA SER A 12 -8.05 -28.84 -26.45
C SER A 12 -9.44 -28.42 -25.95
N PRO A 13 -9.65 -27.16 -25.54
CA PRO A 13 -11.00 -26.66 -25.27
C PRO A 13 -11.70 -26.19 -26.54
N ALA A 14 -12.91 -26.69 -26.72
CA ALA A 14 -13.82 -26.31 -27.79
C ALA A 14 -14.35 -24.89 -27.58
N SER A 15 -14.36 -24.12 -28.67
CA SER A 15 -14.95 -22.82 -28.81
C SER A 15 -16.48 -22.88 -28.74
N LEU A 16 -17.10 -22.17 -27.80
CA LEU A 16 -18.54 -21.91 -27.80
C LEU A 16 -18.83 -20.55 -28.43
N THR A 17 -19.39 -20.58 -29.62
CA THR A 17 -19.91 -19.43 -30.35
C THR A 17 -21.22 -18.93 -29.75
N ARG A 18 -21.31 -17.60 -29.64
CA ARG A 18 -22.56 -16.86 -29.39
C ARG A 18 -23.50 -17.01 -30.58
N ARG A 19 -24.71 -17.56 -30.36
CA ARG A 19 -25.94 -17.19 -31.05
C ARG A 19 -27.15 -17.97 -30.46
N GLY A 20 -28.19 -17.24 -30.08
CA GLY A 20 -29.56 -17.75 -30.01
C GLY A 20 -30.18 -17.74 -28.60
N PHE A 21 -30.81 -16.65 -28.26
CA PHE A 21 -32.13 -16.67 -27.61
C PHE A 21 -32.78 -15.28 -27.81
N LEU A 22 -33.64 -15.23 -28.79
CA LEU A 22 -34.67 -14.21 -28.95
C LEU A 22 -36.01 -14.93 -29.03
N ALA A 23 -37.01 -14.30 -28.40
CA ALA A 23 -38.45 -14.46 -28.54
C ALA A 23 -39.17 -15.35 -27.51
N ALA A 24 -39.86 -14.68 -26.59
CA ALA A 24 -41.31 -14.92 -26.43
C ALA A 24 -41.94 -13.68 -25.73
N THR A 25 -42.75 -13.01 -26.50
CA THR A 25 -43.69 -11.93 -26.14
C THR A 25 -44.83 -12.44 -25.27
N GLY A 26 -45.29 -11.60 -24.32
CA GLY A 26 -46.52 -11.80 -23.58
C GLY A 26 -46.94 -10.50 -22.87
N ALA A 27 -47.79 -9.72 -23.53
CA ALA A 27 -48.39 -8.49 -23.01
C ALA A 27 -49.59 -8.79 -22.10
N VAL A 28 -49.67 -8.12 -20.95
CA VAL A 28 -50.98 -7.75 -20.35
C VAL A 28 -50.85 -6.36 -19.75
N SER A 29 -51.63 -5.47 -20.25
CA SER A 29 -51.90 -4.08 -19.85
C SER A 29 -53.02 -3.99 -18.81
N LEU A 30 -52.95 -2.99 -17.96
CA LEU A 30 -53.96 -2.11 -17.35
C LEU A 30 -53.42 -1.59 -16.01
N GLY A 31 -53.38 -0.35 -15.63
CA GLY A 31 -53.98 0.88 -16.10
C GLY A 31 -54.18 1.81 -14.91
N ALA A 32 -53.87 3.09 -15.13
CA ALA A 32 -54.31 4.28 -14.39
C ALA A 32 -53.68 4.56 -13.00
N ALA A 33 -53.38 5.79 -12.61
CA ALA A 33 -53.46 7.15 -13.13
C ALA A 33 -52.54 8.07 -12.35
N LEU A 34 -51.83 8.92 -13.04
CA LEU A 34 -51.62 10.35 -12.89
C LEU A 34 -51.82 11.00 -11.50
N THR A 35 -50.72 11.57 -10.97
CA THR A 35 -50.72 13.03 -10.78
C THR A 35 -49.27 13.59 -10.90
N SER A 36 -49.19 14.54 -11.80
CA SER A 36 -48.10 15.42 -12.14
C SER A 36 -47.79 16.40 -11.00
N CYS A 37 -46.49 16.64 -10.75
CA CYS A 37 -46.03 18.01 -10.59
C CYS A 37 -44.57 18.05 -10.99
N GLY A 38 -44.28 18.89 -11.97
CA GLY A 38 -42.98 19.07 -12.59
C GLY A 38 -42.02 19.86 -11.69
N GLY A 39 -40.74 19.62 -11.93
CA GLY A 39 -39.63 20.34 -11.37
C GLY A 39 -38.35 19.86 -12.06
N SER A 40 -38.08 20.48 -13.22
CA SER A 40 -36.76 20.36 -13.88
C SER A 40 -35.69 20.93 -12.99
N GLY A 41 -34.69 20.11 -12.66
CA GLY A 41 -33.49 20.49 -11.95
C GLY A 41 -32.42 19.41 -12.18
N SER A 42 -31.76 19.48 -13.34
CA SER A 42 -30.51 18.74 -13.56
C SER A 42 -29.41 19.33 -12.70
N GLY A 43 -29.03 18.65 -11.66
CA GLY A 43 -27.88 18.92 -10.83
C GLY A 43 -27.61 17.65 -10.04
N GLY A 44 -26.78 16.76 -10.59
CA GLY A 44 -26.28 15.60 -9.86
C GLY A 44 -25.31 16.03 -8.76
N SER A 45 -25.82 16.54 -7.65
CA SER A 45 -25.10 16.54 -6.40
C SER A 45 -25.16 15.10 -5.86
N SER A 46 -24.02 14.43 -5.78
CA SER A 46 -23.87 13.23 -4.96
C SER A 46 -24.21 13.64 -3.51
N ALA A 47 -25.45 13.41 -3.10
CA ALA A 47 -25.85 13.58 -1.72
C ALA A 47 -25.04 12.61 -0.90
N SER A 48 -24.20 13.11 0.00
CA SER A 48 -23.58 12.30 1.05
C SER A 48 -24.72 11.56 1.76
N ALA A 49 -24.56 10.23 1.93
CA ALA A 49 -25.57 9.43 2.61
C ALA A 49 -25.79 10.01 4.03
N GLU A 50 -27.06 10.03 4.46
CA GLU A 50 -27.41 10.50 5.80
C GLU A 50 -26.65 9.73 6.89
N PRO A 51 -26.17 10.40 7.94
CA PRO A 51 -25.49 9.74 9.06
C PRO A 51 -26.41 8.69 9.72
N VAL A 52 -25.83 7.55 10.07
CA VAL A 52 -26.54 6.50 10.82
C VAL A 52 -26.91 7.02 12.19
N SER A 53 -28.18 6.83 12.61
CA SER A 53 -28.64 7.33 13.90
C SER A 53 -27.97 6.59 15.09
N GLN A 54 -27.79 7.30 16.22
CA GLN A 54 -27.27 6.66 17.43
C GLN A 54 -28.15 5.50 17.92
N ALA A 55 -29.46 5.59 17.71
CA ALA A 55 -30.40 4.51 18.05
C ALA A 55 -30.17 3.24 17.24
N ASP A 56 -29.86 3.37 15.94
CA ASP A 56 -29.53 2.23 15.08
C ASP A 56 -28.19 1.63 15.43
N ILE A 57 -27.20 2.47 15.78
CA ILE A 57 -25.90 2.03 16.30
C ILE A 57 -26.10 1.22 17.58
N ASP A 58 -26.81 1.76 18.56
CA ASP A 58 -27.06 1.10 19.86
C ASP A 58 -27.80 -0.23 19.70
N LYS A 59 -28.76 -0.29 18.77
CA LYS A 59 -29.47 -1.51 18.42
C LYS A 59 -28.55 -2.54 17.77
N ALA A 60 -27.79 -2.15 16.75
CA ALA A 60 -26.88 -3.04 16.04
C ALA A 60 -25.83 -3.65 16.98
N MET A 61 -25.24 -2.82 17.86
CA MET A 61 -24.19 -3.27 18.78
C MET A 61 -24.69 -4.15 19.94
N LYS A 62 -25.99 -4.24 20.15
CA LYS A 62 -26.66 -5.15 21.11
C LYS A 62 -27.25 -6.40 20.44
N THR A 63 -27.30 -6.44 19.12
CA THR A 63 -27.84 -7.56 18.33
C THR A 63 -26.74 -8.62 18.13
N PRO A 64 -26.98 -9.90 18.49
CA PRO A 64 -26.00 -10.94 18.23
C PRO A 64 -25.60 -11.02 16.77
N THR A 65 -24.34 -10.77 16.48
CA THR A 65 -23.80 -10.66 15.10
C THR A 65 -22.44 -11.32 15.03
N GLN A 66 -22.18 -12.08 13.96
CA GLN A 66 -20.85 -12.58 13.64
C GLN A 66 -20.31 -11.86 12.40
N LEU A 67 -19.19 -11.15 12.55
CA LEU A 67 -18.43 -10.56 11.48
C LEU A 67 -17.34 -11.52 11.00
N THR A 68 -17.06 -11.53 9.71
CA THR A 68 -15.89 -12.20 9.13
C THR A 68 -14.88 -11.16 8.68
N PHE A 69 -13.66 -11.24 9.22
CA PHE A 69 -12.57 -10.32 8.89
C PHE A 69 -11.40 -11.05 8.23
N TRP A 70 -11.09 -10.70 6.98
CA TRP A 70 -9.91 -11.20 6.27
C TRP A 70 -8.70 -10.30 6.53
N THR A 71 -7.69 -10.85 7.17
CA THR A 71 -6.46 -10.15 7.54
C THR A 71 -5.28 -11.12 7.59
N TRP A 72 -4.08 -10.60 7.38
CA TRP A 72 -2.82 -11.34 7.55
C TRP A 72 -2.06 -10.94 8.82
N VAL A 73 -2.62 -10.03 9.64
CA VAL A 73 -1.98 -9.61 10.89
C VAL A 73 -1.84 -10.80 11.84
N PRO A 74 -0.62 -11.13 12.28
CA PRO A 74 -0.42 -12.22 13.24
C PRO A 74 -0.98 -11.82 14.62
N ASN A 75 -1.60 -12.79 15.30
CA ASN A 75 -2.11 -12.64 16.68
C ASN A 75 -3.17 -11.53 16.89
N ILE A 76 -3.85 -11.08 15.84
CA ILE A 76 -4.86 -10.01 15.89
C ILE A 76 -6.07 -10.34 16.78
N GLN A 77 -6.20 -11.58 17.20
CA GLN A 77 -7.24 -12.01 18.14
C GLN A 77 -7.21 -11.25 19.47
N LYS A 78 -6.06 -10.66 19.83
CA LYS A 78 -5.93 -9.85 21.06
C LYS A 78 -6.67 -8.53 20.93
N GLU A 79 -6.53 -7.85 19.78
CA GLU A 79 -7.25 -6.62 19.45
C GLU A 79 -8.74 -6.88 19.27
N VAL A 80 -9.10 -7.99 18.61
CA VAL A 80 -10.48 -8.47 18.49
C VAL A 80 -11.11 -8.66 19.87
N ALA A 81 -10.38 -9.28 20.81
CA ALA A 81 -10.89 -9.50 22.16
C ALA A 81 -11.19 -8.20 22.93
N LEU A 82 -10.46 -7.10 22.67
CA LEU A 82 -10.79 -5.77 23.24
C LEU A 82 -12.14 -5.28 22.74
N PHE A 83 -12.41 -5.43 21.43
CA PHE A 83 -13.69 -5.05 20.85
C PHE A 83 -14.84 -5.92 21.35
N GLU A 84 -14.67 -7.25 21.37
CA GLU A 84 -15.69 -8.18 21.88
C GLU A 84 -16.00 -7.98 23.37
N LYS A 85 -15.00 -7.55 24.15
CA LYS A 85 -15.21 -7.16 25.56
C LYS A 85 -16.10 -5.92 25.68
N LYS A 86 -15.90 -4.94 24.78
CA LYS A 86 -16.71 -3.72 24.74
C LYS A 86 -18.11 -3.96 24.21
N TYR A 87 -18.24 -4.86 23.22
CA TYR A 87 -19.49 -5.19 22.53
C TYR A 87 -19.72 -6.71 22.51
N PRO A 88 -20.18 -7.30 23.64
CA PRO A 88 -20.24 -8.77 23.82
C PRO A 88 -21.16 -9.50 22.84
N ALA A 89 -22.15 -8.79 22.27
CA ALA A 89 -23.08 -9.34 21.27
C ALA A 89 -22.41 -9.54 19.90
N ILE A 90 -21.29 -8.85 19.64
CA ILE A 90 -20.57 -8.96 18.36
C ILE A 90 -19.43 -9.96 18.50
N LYS A 91 -19.33 -10.88 17.53
CA LYS A 91 -18.22 -11.83 17.41
C LYS A 91 -17.49 -11.62 16.08
N VAL A 92 -16.15 -11.69 16.10
CA VAL A 92 -15.33 -11.48 14.91
C VAL A 92 -14.53 -12.74 14.58
N LYS A 93 -14.91 -13.38 13.49
CA LYS A 93 -14.18 -14.50 12.91
C LYS A 93 -13.04 -13.99 12.05
N VAL A 94 -11.81 -14.15 12.52
CA VAL A 94 -10.60 -13.82 11.76
C VAL A 94 -10.25 -14.95 10.79
N VAL A 95 -9.97 -14.59 9.55
CA VAL A 95 -9.54 -15.52 8.49
C VAL A 95 -8.29 -14.95 7.82
N ASN A 96 -7.21 -15.72 7.81
CA ASN A 96 -6.04 -15.40 6.98
C ASN A 96 -6.27 -15.94 5.56
N ALA A 97 -6.62 -15.05 4.64
CA ALA A 97 -6.87 -15.39 3.24
C ALA A 97 -5.61 -15.28 2.35
N GLY A 98 -4.45 -15.05 2.95
CA GLY A 98 -3.17 -14.75 2.31
C GLY A 98 -2.78 -13.28 2.48
N GLN A 99 -1.77 -12.83 1.75
CA GLN A 99 -1.25 -11.47 1.78
C GLN A 99 -1.02 -10.98 0.34
N GLY A 100 -1.08 -9.66 0.12
CA GLY A 100 -0.80 -9.03 -1.17
C GLY A 100 -1.68 -9.56 -2.30
N VAL A 101 -1.10 -9.78 -3.49
CA VAL A 101 -1.82 -10.20 -4.71
C VAL A 101 -2.69 -11.44 -4.51
N ALA A 102 -2.23 -12.43 -3.75
CA ALA A 102 -3.00 -13.65 -3.48
C ALA A 102 -4.28 -13.35 -2.68
N HIS A 103 -4.20 -12.49 -1.69
CA HIS A 103 -5.32 -12.01 -0.89
C HIS A 103 -6.32 -11.24 -1.75
N TYR A 104 -5.84 -10.28 -2.54
CA TYR A 104 -6.70 -9.45 -3.42
C TYR A 104 -7.38 -10.27 -4.51
N THR A 105 -6.70 -11.29 -5.04
CA THR A 105 -7.28 -12.21 -6.04
C THR A 105 -8.43 -13.03 -5.46
N LYS A 106 -8.28 -13.53 -4.23
CA LYS A 106 -9.37 -14.24 -3.53
C LYS A 106 -10.55 -13.31 -3.27
N LEU A 107 -10.27 -12.06 -2.83
CA LEU A 107 -11.32 -11.07 -2.58
C LEU A 107 -12.07 -10.75 -3.86
N ARG A 108 -11.37 -10.42 -4.96
CA ARG A 108 -12.01 -10.19 -6.28
C ARG A 108 -12.87 -11.36 -6.74
N THR A 109 -12.39 -12.59 -6.50
CA THR A 109 -13.12 -13.81 -6.86
C THR A 109 -14.41 -13.94 -6.05
N ALA A 110 -14.36 -13.76 -4.73
CA ALA A 110 -15.54 -13.83 -3.85
C ALA A 110 -16.56 -12.74 -4.17
N LEU A 111 -16.10 -11.50 -4.39
CA LEU A 111 -16.97 -10.38 -4.80
C LEU A 111 -17.65 -10.63 -6.15
N LYS A 112 -16.92 -11.13 -7.14
CA LYS A 112 -17.47 -11.48 -8.45
C LYS A 112 -18.47 -12.64 -8.39
N ALA A 113 -18.26 -13.59 -7.48
CA ALA A 113 -19.19 -14.71 -7.26
C ALA A 113 -20.45 -14.31 -6.50
N GLY A 114 -20.50 -13.11 -5.88
CA GLY A 114 -21.60 -12.66 -5.04
C GLY A 114 -21.78 -13.47 -3.76
N SER A 115 -20.76 -14.25 -3.36
CA SER A 115 -20.81 -15.10 -2.16
C SER A 115 -19.42 -15.37 -1.62
N GLY A 116 -19.33 -15.57 -0.29
CA GLY A 116 -18.06 -15.90 0.38
C GLY A 116 -17.13 -14.72 0.60
N ALA A 117 -17.52 -13.51 0.26
CA ALA A 117 -16.79 -12.31 0.63
C ALA A 117 -16.90 -12.07 2.16
N PRO A 118 -15.87 -11.51 2.81
CA PRO A 118 -15.92 -11.16 4.23
C PRO A 118 -16.75 -9.89 4.46
N ASP A 119 -17.08 -9.59 5.72
CA ASP A 119 -17.63 -8.28 6.11
C ASP A 119 -16.55 -7.20 6.07
N LEU A 120 -15.33 -7.54 6.52
CA LEU A 120 -14.19 -6.64 6.54
C LEU A 120 -12.97 -7.29 5.91
N VAL A 121 -12.11 -6.43 5.36
CA VAL A 121 -10.88 -6.87 4.71
C VAL A 121 -9.73 -5.91 5.03
N GLN A 122 -8.55 -6.46 5.30
CA GLN A 122 -7.32 -5.69 5.31
C GLN A 122 -6.90 -5.42 3.85
N LEU A 123 -6.60 -4.16 3.54
CA LEU A 123 -6.09 -3.72 2.25
C LEU A 123 -4.87 -2.82 2.47
N GLU A 124 -3.82 -3.00 1.70
CA GLU A 124 -2.78 -1.97 1.61
C GLU A 124 -3.34 -0.73 0.92
N TYR A 125 -2.77 0.46 1.21
CA TYR A 125 -3.25 1.73 0.62
C TYR A 125 -3.36 1.68 -0.90
N GLN A 126 -2.36 1.11 -1.55
CA GLN A 126 -2.31 0.99 -3.00
C GLN A 126 -3.39 0.08 -3.60
N ALA A 127 -3.98 -0.81 -2.80
CA ALA A 127 -5.06 -1.70 -3.24
C ALA A 127 -6.45 -1.09 -3.11
N VAL A 128 -6.63 -0.07 -2.25
CA VAL A 128 -7.93 0.57 -2.00
C VAL A 128 -8.59 1.05 -3.31
N PRO A 129 -7.91 1.76 -4.23
CA PRO A 129 -8.53 2.23 -5.47
C PRO A 129 -9.11 1.12 -6.36
N THR A 130 -8.52 -0.08 -6.35
CA THR A 130 -9.02 -1.23 -7.11
C THR A 130 -10.46 -1.62 -6.71
N PHE A 131 -10.75 -1.52 -5.42
CA PHE A 131 -12.05 -1.93 -4.87
C PHE A 131 -13.05 -0.77 -4.79
N THR A 132 -12.59 0.48 -4.70
CA THR A 132 -13.48 1.65 -4.74
C THR A 132 -14.02 1.88 -6.14
N ILE A 133 -13.19 1.74 -7.18
CA ILE A 133 -13.62 1.97 -8.57
C ILE A 133 -14.66 0.96 -9.03
N THR A 134 -14.62 -0.25 -8.47
CA THR A 134 -15.59 -1.34 -8.73
C THR A 134 -16.77 -1.34 -7.77
N ASP A 135 -16.91 -0.30 -6.94
CA ASP A 135 -18.01 -0.11 -5.99
C ASP A 135 -18.16 -1.24 -4.95
N ASN A 136 -17.05 -1.83 -4.54
CA ASN A 136 -17.03 -2.97 -3.63
C ASN A 136 -16.76 -2.59 -2.17
N LEU A 137 -16.40 -1.34 -1.87
CA LEU A 137 -16.19 -0.86 -0.50
C LEU A 137 -17.36 0.01 -0.04
N LEU A 138 -17.67 -0.10 1.25
CA LEU A 138 -18.65 0.73 1.92
C LEU A 138 -18.01 2.09 2.25
N ASP A 139 -18.72 3.18 1.99
CA ASP A 139 -18.35 4.49 2.53
C ASP A 139 -18.61 4.50 4.05
N LEU A 140 -17.57 4.72 4.83
CA LEU A 140 -17.62 4.73 6.30
C LEU A 140 -17.99 6.10 6.87
N GLY A 141 -18.07 7.14 6.03
CA GLY A 141 -18.44 8.49 6.44
C GLY A 141 -19.77 8.54 7.21
N PRO A 142 -20.87 7.95 6.70
CA PRO A 142 -22.16 7.89 7.39
C PRO A 142 -22.14 7.18 8.75
N TYR A 143 -21.12 6.37 9.00
CA TYR A 143 -20.93 5.60 10.24
C TYR A 143 -19.99 6.31 11.24
N GLY A 144 -19.73 7.62 11.05
CA GLY A 144 -18.93 8.43 11.95
C GLY A 144 -17.42 8.40 11.71
N ALA A 145 -16.94 7.74 10.63
CA ALA A 145 -15.52 7.65 10.36
C ALA A 145 -14.85 9.01 10.09
N THR A 146 -15.57 9.98 9.52
CA THR A 146 -15.07 11.33 9.24
C THR A 146 -14.57 12.06 10.50
N GLU A 147 -15.13 11.75 11.66
CA GLU A 147 -14.72 12.33 12.96
C GLU A 147 -13.33 11.85 13.42
N LEU A 148 -12.81 10.80 12.79
CA LEU A 148 -11.50 10.25 13.11
C LEU A 148 -10.36 10.93 12.37
N LYS A 149 -10.63 11.77 11.37
CA LYS A 149 -9.63 12.38 10.48
C LYS A 149 -8.43 12.96 11.24
N ASP A 150 -8.68 13.75 12.25
CA ASP A 150 -7.65 14.46 13.00
C ASP A 150 -6.81 13.56 13.92
N ARG A 151 -7.23 12.31 14.13
CA ARG A 151 -6.47 11.31 14.89
C ARG A 151 -5.37 10.66 14.06
N PHE A 152 -5.50 10.64 12.73
CA PHE A 152 -4.57 9.99 11.82
C PHE A 152 -3.61 11.00 11.20
N VAL A 153 -2.47 10.50 10.74
CA VAL A 153 -1.52 11.29 9.95
C VAL A 153 -2.19 11.70 8.64
N ASP A 154 -2.03 12.95 8.23
CA ASP A 154 -2.83 13.56 7.16
C ASP A 154 -2.71 12.82 5.82
N TRP A 155 -1.49 12.37 5.46
CA TRP A 155 -1.30 11.64 4.22
C TRP A 155 -1.97 10.25 4.23
N THR A 156 -2.05 9.57 5.38
CA THR A 156 -2.76 8.28 5.47
C THR A 156 -4.25 8.46 5.28
N TRP A 157 -4.80 9.55 5.83
CA TRP A 157 -6.20 9.88 5.63
C TRP A 157 -6.51 10.25 4.17
N ALA A 158 -5.61 10.98 3.51
CA ALA A 158 -5.73 11.28 2.08
C ALA A 158 -5.78 10.00 1.22
N GLN A 159 -5.04 8.95 1.58
CA GLN A 159 -5.00 7.68 0.86
C GLN A 159 -6.30 6.85 0.97
N VAL A 160 -7.14 7.12 1.96
CA VAL A 160 -8.41 6.40 2.17
C VAL A 160 -9.64 7.24 1.88
N SER A 161 -9.46 8.52 1.53
CA SER A 161 -10.53 9.46 1.26
C SER A 161 -10.89 9.52 -0.22
N GLY A 162 -12.19 9.57 -0.51
CA GLY A 162 -12.70 9.85 -1.85
C GLY A 162 -12.80 11.35 -2.15
N PRO A 163 -12.95 11.73 -3.43
CA PRO A 163 -12.98 13.14 -3.86
C PRO A 163 -14.17 13.92 -3.29
N ASP A 164 -15.27 13.26 -2.97
CA ASP A 164 -16.48 13.87 -2.42
C ASP A 164 -16.59 13.68 -0.88
N GLY A 165 -15.48 13.42 -0.20
CA GLY A 165 -15.42 13.26 1.26
C GLY A 165 -15.74 11.86 1.78
N GLN A 166 -15.87 10.85 0.91
CA GLN A 166 -16.04 9.47 1.34
C GLN A 166 -14.83 8.99 2.15
N VAL A 167 -15.06 8.03 3.04
CA VAL A 167 -14.01 7.32 3.79
C VAL A 167 -14.09 5.82 3.46
N TRP A 168 -13.19 5.34 2.64
CA TRP A 168 -13.22 3.97 2.10
C TRP A 168 -12.62 2.92 3.02
N ALA A 169 -11.77 3.34 3.95
CA ALA A 169 -11.12 2.45 4.91
C ALA A 169 -10.60 3.25 6.09
N ILE A 170 -10.24 2.58 7.19
CA ILE A 170 -9.57 3.19 8.33
C ILE A 170 -8.08 2.83 8.27
N PRO A 171 -7.14 3.80 8.28
CA PRO A 171 -5.70 3.53 8.31
C PRO A 171 -5.31 2.64 9.49
N GLN A 172 -4.50 1.62 9.26
CA GLN A 172 -4.04 0.67 10.28
C GLN A 172 -2.58 0.91 10.65
N ASP A 173 -1.71 0.86 9.67
CA ASP A 173 -0.27 1.05 9.80
C ASP A 173 0.31 1.81 8.60
N THR A 174 1.58 2.20 8.68
CA THR A 174 2.20 3.07 7.70
C THR A 174 3.62 2.62 7.36
N GLY A 175 4.11 3.06 6.21
CA GLY A 175 5.47 2.80 5.76
C GLY A 175 6.20 4.05 5.28
N PRO A 176 6.30 5.16 6.08
CA PRO A 176 7.14 6.28 5.68
C PRO A 176 8.57 5.81 5.45
N MET A 177 9.22 6.30 4.37
CA MET A 177 10.52 5.80 3.95
C MET A 177 11.66 6.56 4.63
N GLY A 178 12.67 5.78 5.04
CA GLY A 178 13.94 6.28 5.58
C GLY A 178 15.12 5.44 5.09
N MET A 179 16.27 5.68 5.66
CA MET A 179 17.50 4.96 5.34
C MET A 179 18.03 4.27 6.60
N LEU A 180 18.15 2.94 6.56
CA LEU A 180 18.98 2.20 7.51
C LEU A 180 20.39 2.12 6.96
N TYR A 181 21.41 2.37 7.80
CA TYR A 181 22.81 2.37 7.35
C TYR A 181 23.75 1.67 8.32
N ARG A 182 24.79 1.04 7.80
CA ARG A 182 25.88 0.39 8.52
C ARG A 182 26.88 1.44 8.99
N LYS A 183 26.73 1.86 10.25
CA LYS A 183 27.66 2.83 10.87
C LYS A 183 29.10 2.37 10.82
N ASP A 184 29.37 1.10 11.06
CA ASP A 184 30.72 0.54 11.03
C ASP A 184 31.38 0.60 9.62
N ILE A 185 30.60 0.40 8.55
CA ILE A 185 31.08 0.56 7.17
C ILE A 185 31.32 2.05 6.86
N PHE A 186 30.38 2.92 7.25
CA PHE A 186 30.51 4.37 7.06
C PHE A 186 31.76 4.91 7.77
N ASP A 187 31.95 4.53 9.03
CA ASP A 187 33.13 4.94 9.82
C ASP A 187 34.43 4.42 9.17
N LYS A 188 34.49 3.12 8.78
CA LYS A 188 35.66 2.51 8.14
C LYS A 188 36.10 3.26 6.88
N HIS A 189 35.18 3.74 6.09
CA HIS A 189 35.46 4.40 4.82
C HIS A 189 35.37 5.92 4.87
N GLY A 190 35.15 6.52 6.06
CA GLY A 190 35.04 7.96 6.26
C GLY A 190 33.87 8.57 5.47
N ILE A 191 32.73 7.86 5.42
CA ILE A 191 31.51 8.31 4.76
C ILE A 191 30.65 9.02 5.80
N GLN A 192 30.23 10.25 5.51
CA GLN A 192 29.22 10.94 6.29
C GLN A 192 27.83 10.47 5.86
N VAL A 193 26.85 10.55 6.76
CA VAL A 193 25.44 10.23 6.42
C VAL A 193 24.98 11.27 5.39
N PRO A 194 24.65 10.85 4.15
CA PRO A 194 24.29 11.77 3.08
C PRO A 194 22.94 12.44 3.36
N LYS A 195 22.88 13.74 3.19
CA LYS A 195 21.68 14.57 3.36
C LYS A 195 20.96 14.84 2.03
N THR A 196 21.72 14.75 0.92
CA THR A 196 21.18 14.94 -0.44
C THR A 196 21.46 13.71 -1.30
N TRP A 197 20.68 13.57 -2.39
CA TRP A 197 20.93 12.50 -3.35
C TRP A 197 22.27 12.66 -4.08
N ASP A 198 22.78 13.89 -4.24
CA ASP A 198 24.12 14.11 -4.78
C ASP A 198 25.19 13.58 -3.84
N GLU A 199 25.12 13.89 -2.54
CA GLU A 199 26.01 13.33 -1.52
C GLU A 199 25.91 11.80 -1.46
N PHE A 200 24.72 11.24 -1.65
CA PHE A 200 24.51 9.78 -1.69
C PHE A 200 25.21 9.15 -2.90
N ALA A 201 25.12 9.76 -4.07
CA ALA A 201 25.81 9.30 -5.26
C ALA A 201 27.34 9.35 -5.11
N GLU A 202 27.85 10.44 -4.52
CA GLU A 202 29.30 10.56 -4.21
C GLU A 202 29.74 9.49 -3.22
N ALA A 203 28.96 9.24 -2.16
CA ALA A 203 29.23 8.19 -1.19
C ALA A 203 29.24 6.79 -1.84
N ALA A 204 28.29 6.53 -2.78
CA ALA A 204 28.25 5.26 -3.51
C ALA A 204 29.51 5.03 -4.34
N ARG A 205 29.95 6.03 -5.11
CA ARG A 205 31.19 5.97 -5.90
C ARG A 205 32.42 5.82 -5.02
N LYS A 206 32.50 6.57 -3.92
CA LYS A 206 33.61 6.50 -2.95
C LYS A 206 33.72 5.11 -2.33
N LEU A 207 32.61 4.55 -1.87
CA LEU A 207 32.57 3.24 -1.22
C LEU A 207 32.97 2.14 -2.20
N HIS A 208 32.33 2.09 -3.37
CA HIS A 208 32.58 1.05 -4.36
C HIS A 208 34.01 1.09 -4.93
N LYS A 209 34.61 2.29 -5.05
CA LYS A 209 36.02 2.45 -5.41
C LYS A 209 36.96 1.90 -4.35
N ALA A 210 36.61 2.07 -3.07
CA ALA A 210 37.45 1.62 -1.93
C ALA A 210 37.25 0.12 -1.63
N ASP A 211 36.07 -0.43 -1.90
CA ASP A 211 35.72 -1.82 -1.64
C ASP A 211 34.69 -2.28 -2.71
N PRO A 212 35.17 -2.85 -3.84
CA PRO A 212 34.28 -3.20 -4.96
C PRO A 212 33.23 -4.28 -4.67
N ASP A 213 33.38 -5.04 -3.58
CA ASP A 213 32.41 -6.04 -3.14
C ASP A 213 31.29 -5.45 -2.28
N VAL A 214 31.38 -4.17 -1.92
CA VAL A 214 30.42 -3.46 -1.09
C VAL A 214 29.71 -2.38 -1.89
N TYR A 215 28.39 -2.41 -1.86
CA TYR A 215 27.52 -1.41 -2.48
C TYR A 215 26.94 -0.48 -1.40
N LEU A 216 26.83 0.81 -1.72
CA LEU A 216 26.18 1.73 -0.78
C LEU A 216 24.73 1.28 -0.51
N THR A 217 24.01 0.89 -1.55
CA THR A 217 22.63 0.36 -1.45
C THR A 217 22.34 -0.72 -2.47
N ASN A 218 21.24 -1.40 -2.28
CA ASN A 218 20.58 -2.22 -3.28
C ASN A 218 19.26 -1.52 -3.69
N LEU A 219 19.07 -1.28 -4.99
CA LEU A 219 17.78 -0.90 -5.58
C LEU A 219 17.21 -2.10 -6.30
N ALA A 220 16.28 -2.79 -5.67
CA ALA A 220 15.77 -4.06 -6.18
C ALA A 220 14.99 -3.89 -7.51
N ALA A 221 15.41 -4.65 -8.51
CA ALA A 221 14.80 -4.60 -9.84
C ALA A 221 13.43 -5.31 -9.93
N ASN A 222 12.98 -5.94 -8.86
CA ASN A 222 11.70 -6.66 -8.74
C ASN A 222 10.68 -5.95 -7.83
N GLU A 223 11.01 -4.76 -7.26
CA GLU A 223 10.18 -4.12 -6.23
C GLU A 223 9.64 -2.75 -6.69
N ALA A 224 8.52 -2.80 -7.40
CA ALA A 224 7.86 -1.61 -7.92
C ALA A 224 7.35 -0.67 -6.82
N ALA A 225 7.00 -1.18 -5.61
CA ALA A 225 6.44 -0.35 -4.55
C ALA A 225 7.51 0.57 -3.93
N ALA A 226 8.74 0.09 -3.77
CA ALA A 226 9.87 0.94 -3.36
C ALA A 226 10.15 2.04 -4.38
N TRP A 227 10.08 1.73 -5.68
CA TRP A 227 10.20 2.71 -6.76
C TRP A 227 9.13 3.80 -6.68
N HIS A 228 7.87 3.44 -6.47
CA HIS A 228 6.79 4.40 -6.26
C HIS A 228 7.05 5.30 -5.05
N GLY A 229 7.59 4.76 -3.96
CA GLY A 229 7.98 5.55 -2.80
C GLY A 229 9.07 6.57 -3.10
N LEU A 230 10.05 6.25 -3.95
CA LEU A 230 11.08 7.19 -4.41
C LEU A 230 10.50 8.25 -5.36
N MET A 231 9.56 7.90 -6.23
CA MET A 231 8.82 8.85 -7.06
C MET A 231 7.97 9.79 -6.20
N TRP A 232 7.30 9.25 -5.19
CA TRP A 232 6.52 10.03 -4.22
C TRP A 232 7.40 11.06 -3.49
N GLN A 233 8.57 10.63 -2.99
CA GLN A 233 9.54 11.54 -2.37
C GLN A 233 10.03 12.64 -3.33
N ALA A 234 10.16 12.35 -4.61
CA ALA A 234 10.55 13.34 -5.62
C ALA A 234 9.43 14.34 -5.95
N GLY A 235 8.21 14.13 -5.44
CA GLY A 235 7.03 14.93 -5.72
C GLY A 235 6.35 14.59 -7.04
N ALA A 236 6.65 13.42 -7.65
CA ALA A 236 5.94 12.96 -8.83
C ALA A 236 4.51 12.55 -8.48
N GLU A 237 3.57 12.88 -9.36
CA GLU A 237 2.16 12.52 -9.28
C GLU A 237 1.78 11.65 -10.50
N PRO A 238 2.30 10.40 -10.55
CA PRO A 238 2.22 9.57 -11.75
C PRO A 238 0.80 9.13 -12.09
N TYR A 239 -0.14 9.25 -11.17
CA TYR A 239 -1.52 8.82 -11.34
C TYR A 239 -2.49 9.84 -10.79
N GLY A 240 -3.67 9.94 -11.42
CA GLY A 240 -4.81 10.68 -10.89
C GLY A 240 -6.10 9.97 -11.23
N VAL A 241 -6.92 9.72 -10.23
CA VAL A 241 -8.28 9.15 -10.37
C VAL A 241 -9.27 10.30 -10.26
N LYS A 242 -9.79 10.77 -11.42
CA LYS A 242 -10.72 11.91 -11.49
C LYS A 242 -12.17 11.48 -11.36
N SER A 243 -12.49 10.27 -11.81
CA SER A 243 -13.81 9.65 -11.68
C SER A 243 -13.65 8.12 -11.82
N ARG A 244 -14.77 7.40 -11.77
CA ARG A 244 -14.75 5.94 -12.00
C ARG A 244 -14.34 5.52 -13.42
N SER A 245 -14.27 6.46 -14.36
CA SER A 245 -13.92 6.21 -15.76
C SER A 245 -12.76 7.06 -16.27
N ASP A 246 -12.35 8.10 -15.53
CA ASP A 246 -11.34 9.05 -15.99
C ASP A 246 -10.08 8.97 -15.15
N LEU A 247 -8.97 8.65 -15.80
CA LEU A 247 -7.65 8.57 -15.18
C LEU A 247 -6.67 9.53 -15.86
N SER A 248 -5.68 10.02 -15.09
CA SER A 248 -4.44 10.55 -15.64
C SER A 248 -3.30 9.57 -15.31
N ILE A 249 -2.41 9.36 -16.28
CA ILE A 249 -1.24 8.49 -16.15
C ILE A 249 -0.03 9.25 -16.70
N SER A 250 0.95 9.51 -15.86
CA SER A 250 2.12 10.37 -16.11
C SER A 250 3.38 9.77 -15.49
N VAL A 251 3.60 8.45 -15.66
CA VAL A 251 4.79 7.78 -15.11
C VAL A 251 6.08 8.17 -15.83
N ASP A 252 5.99 8.89 -16.94
CA ASP A 252 7.10 9.40 -17.76
C ASP A 252 7.20 10.94 -17.72
N ASP A 253 6.77 11.57 -16.62
CA ASP A 253 6.90 13.03 -16.42
C ASP A 253 8.35 13.44 -16.07
N ALA A 254 8.57 14.75 -15.97
CA ALA A 254 9.91 15.30 -15.71
C ALA A 254 10.50 14.82 -14.35
N LEU A 255 9.68 14.67 -13.30
CA LEU A 255 10.15 14.21 -11.99
C LEU A 255 10.42 12.70 -12.00
N SER A 256 9.57 11.92 -12.64
CA SER A 256 9.78 10.49 -12.87
C SER A 256 11.06 10.23 -13.66
N ARG A 257 11.29 11.00 -14.74
CA ARG A 257 12.54 10.97 -15.52
C ARG A 257 13.77 11.34 -14.69
N LYS A 258 13.65 12.32 -13.79
CA LYS A 258 14.73 12.69 -12.86
C LYS A 258 15.08 11.50 -11.95
N VAL A 259 14.08 10.83 -11.37
CA VAL A 259 14.29 9.63 -10.53
C VAL A 259 14.94 8.50 -11.34
N ALA A 260 14.42 8.22 -12.54
CA ALA A 260 14.93 7.16 -13.40
C ALA A 260 16.37 7.44 -13.89
N GLY A 261 16.67 8.67 -14.26
CA GLY A 261 18.01 9.08 -14.67
C GLY A 261 19.04 8.95 -13.54
N TYR A 262 18.66 9.34 -12.32
CA TYR A 262 19.52 9.22 -11.16
C TYR A 262 19.84 7.74 -10.82
N TRP A 263 18.81 6.93 -10.63
CA TRP A 263 18.98 5.53 -10.23
C TRP A 263 19.54 4.65 -11.36
N GLY A 264 19.06 4.87 -12.58
CA GLY A 264 19.59 4.21 -13.77
C GLY A 264 21.06 4.53 -14.01
N GLY A 265 21.46 5.79 -13.78
CA GLY A 265 22.87 6.23 -13.84
C GLY A 265 23.75 5.49 -12.84
N LEU A 266 23.37 5.42 -11.57
CA LEU A 266 24.12 4.70 -10.54
C LEU A 266 24.19 3.19 -10.80
N ALA A 267 23.10 2.61 -11.32
CA ALA A 267 23.10 1.19 -11.74
C ALA A 267 24.04 0.95 -12.91
N ALA A 268 24.01 1.82 -13.93
CA ALA A 268 24.91 1.72 -15.10
C ALA A 268 26.39 1.90 -14.71
N GLU A 269 26.69 2.81 -13.77
CA GLU A 269 28.03 2.94 -13.18
C GLU A 269 28.45 1.69 -12.39
N GLY A 270 27.51 0.83 -11.98
CA GLY A 270 27.77 -0.36 -11.18
C GLY A 270 28.07 -0.08 -9.71
N VAL A 271 27.80 1.14 -9.21
CA VAL A 271 28.11 1.56 -7.83
C VAL A 271 26.99 1.26 -6.83
N ILE A 272 25.85 0.80 -7.31
CA ILE A 272 24.76 0.22 -6.52
C ILE A 272 24.44 -1.20 -7.03
N SER A 273 23.88 -2.05 -6.15
CA SER A 273 23.35 -3.36 -6.51
C SER A 273 21.91 -3.24 -7.01
N THR A 274 21.52 -4.16 -7.89
CA THR A 274 20.13 -4.32 -8.36
C THR A 274 19.61 -5.74 -8.10
N ASP A 275 20.16 -6.41 -7.09
CA ASP A 275 19.74 -7.76 -6.71
C ASP A 275 18.25 -7.80 -6.35
N PRO A 276 17.53 -8.89 -6.68
CA PRO A 276 16.17 -9.10 -6.20
C PRO A 276 16.12 -9.11 -4.68
N ASP A 277 15.22 -8.32 -4.09
CA ASP A 277 15.02 -8.26 -2.65
C ASP A 277 14.11 -9.38 -2.12
N PHE A 278 14.00 -9.48 -0.79
CA PHE A 278 13.25 -10.47 -0.05
C PHE A 278 13.62 -11.94 -0.38
N THR A 279 14.80 -12.17 -0.94
CA THR A 279 15.38 -13.49 -1.18
C THR A 279 16.39 -13.85 -0.07
N ASP A 280 16.65 -15.16 0.13
CA ASP A 280 17.68 -15.61 1.09
C ASP A 280 19.06 -15.01 0.78
N GLY A 281 19.41 -14.88 -0.52
CA GLY A 281 20.65 -14.27 -0.98
C GLY A 281 20.77 -12.80 -0.60
N TRP A 282 19.68 -12.06 -0.71
CA TRP A 282 19.60 -10.65 -0.35
C TRP A 282 19.77 -10.46 1.18
N TYR A 283 19.04 -11.24 2.00
CA TYR A 283 19.22 -11.20 3.45
C TYR A 283 20.63 -11.60 3.89
N ALA A 284 21.23 -12.59 3.24
CA ALA A 284 22.61 -12.97 3.46
C ALA A 284 23.59 -11.83 3.11
N GLY A 285 23.26 -11.00 2.12
CA GLY A 285 24.01 -9.81 1.73
C GLY A 285 24.16 -8.81 2.89
N PHE A 286 23.10 -8.54 3.65
CA PHE A 286 23.18 -7.68 4.85
C PHE A 286 24.09 -8.26 5.93
N ASN A 287 23.99 -9.56 6.20
CA ASN A 287 24.84 -10.24 7.19
C ASN A 287 26.32 -10.19 6.81
N LYS A 288 26.63 -10.29 5.51
CA LYS A 288 28.01 -10.23 4.97
C LYS A 288 28.53 -8.80 4.79
N GLY A 289 27.67 -7.79 4.87
CA GLY A 289 28.03 -6.39 4.64
C GLY A 289 28.13 -6.00 3.16
N LYS A 290 27.48 -6.77 2.26
CA LYS A 290 27.41 -6.44 0.82
C LYS A 290 26.68 -5.10 0.58
N TYR A 291 25.67 -4.78 1.41
CA TYR A 291 24.91 -3.54 1.32
C TYR A 291 25.16 -2.69 2.57
N ALA A 292 25.64 -1.47 2.38
CA ALA A 292 25.92 -0.53 3.46
C ALA A 292 24.68 0.25 3.92
N THR A 293 23.64 0.35 3.06
CA THR A 293 22.34 0.94 3.41
C THR A 293 21.19 0.10 2.90
N TRP A 294 20.03 0.29 3.51
CA TRP A 294 18.75 -0.12 3.00
C TRP A 294 17.79 1.08 3.02
N LEU A 295 17.42 1.56 1.85
CA LEU A 295 16.34 2.53 1.69
C LEU A 295 15.04 1.77 1.86
N THR A 296 14.35 1.99 2.98
CA THR A 296 13.23 1.16 3.41
C THR A 296 12.17 1.96 4.13
N ALA A 297 11.05 1.35 4.37
CA ALA A 297 9.97 1.92 5.15
C ALA A 297 10.12 1.66 6.66
N ALA A 298 9.27 2.30 7.46
CA ALA A 298 9.27 2.21 8.91
C ALA A 298 9.06 0.78 9.49
N TRP A 299 8.56 -0.16 8.69
CA TRP A 299 8.51 -1.58 9.02
C TRP A 299 9.85 -2.31 8.82
N GLY A 300 10.75 -1.75 8.02
CA GLY A 300 12.06 -2.35 7.68
C GLY A 300 12.94 -2.67 8.89
N PRO A 301 13.00 -1.83 9.94
CA PRO A 301 13.78 -2.12 11.14
C PRO A 301 13.47 -3.47 11.78
N ALA A 302 12.20 -3.85 11.86
CA ALA A 302 11.81 -5.16 12.43
C ALA A 302 12.30 -6.32 11.56
N PHE A 303 12.18 -6.22 10.23
CA PHE A 303 12.67 -7.23 9.30
C PHE A 303 14.20 -7.37 9.35
N LEU A 304 14.93 -6.24 9.37
CA LEU A 304 16.38 -6.26 9.41
C LEU A 304 16.91 -6.89 10.69
N SER A 305 16.37 -6.53 11.85
CA SER A 305 16.79 -7.11 13.13
C SER A 305 16.48 -8.61 13.22
N GLY A 306 15.43 -9.07 12.56
CA GLY A 306 15.06 -10.48 12.46
C GLY A 306 16.01 -11.29 11.56
N SER A 307 16.43 -10.72 10.43
CA SER A 307 17.17 -11.42 9.36
C SER A 307 18.69 -11.20 9.39
N ALA A 308 19.18 -10.06 9.91
CA ALA A 308 20.60 -9.71 9.91
C ALA A 308 21.21 -9.72 11.32
N LYS A 309 20.86 -10.69 12.15
CA LYS A 309 21.22 -10.79 13.59
C LYS A 309 22.71 -10.64 13.88
N SER A 310 23.59 -11.13 12.99
CA SER A 310 25.06 -11.04 13.13
C SER A 310 25.61 -9.62 13.04
N THR A 311 24.78 -8.65 12.65
CA THR A 311 25.12 -7.24 12.49
C THR A 311 24.55 -6.35 13.60
N ALA A 312 24.10 -6.94 14.69
CA ALA A 312 23.55 -6.20 15.83
C ALA A 312 24.52 -5.12 16.33
N GLY A 313 23.99 -3.95 16.68
CA GLY A 313 24.75 -2.78 17.12
C GLY A 313 25.36 -1.92 16.01
N LYS A 314 25.44 -2.45 14.78
CA LYS A 314 26.14 -1.81 13.64
C LYS A 314 25.22 -0.90 12.80
N TRP A 315 23.92 -0.96 12.96
CA TRP A 315 22.95 -0.21 12.17
C TRP A 315 22.50 1.08 12.86
N ARG A 316 22.13 2.06 12.04
CA ARG A 316 21.46 3.31 12.46
C ARG A 316 20.40 3.66 11.42
N ALA A 317 19.48 4.51 11.81
CA ALA A 317 18.45 5.09 10.93
C ALA A 317 18.74 6.58 10.66
N ALA A 318 18.36 7.04 9.48
CA ALA A 318 18.36 8.43 9.08
C ALA A 318 17.16 8.68 8.13
N PRO A 319 16.71 9.94 7.94
CA PRO A 319 15.84 10.29 6.82
C PRO A 319 16.46 9.89 5.48
N LEU A 320 15.62 9.71 4.45
CA LEU A 320 16.13 9.61 3.08
C LEU A 320 16.95 10.85 2.72
N PRO A 321 18.00 10.72 1.88
CA PRO A 321 18.60 11.87 1.23
C PRO A 321 17.58 12.69 0.47
N GLN A 322 17.74 13.99 0.37
CA GLN A 322 16.76 14.90 -0.18
C GLN A 322 17.17 15.40 -1.57
N TRP A 323 16.20 15.64 -2.44
CA TRP A 323 16.41 16.36 -3.70
C TRP A 323 16.66 17.86 -3.49
N ASP A 324 16.09 18.41 -2.42
CA ASP A 324 16.29 19.76 -1.91
C ASP A 324 16.34 19.70 -0.38
N ALA A 325 17.52 19.90 0.19
CA ALA A 325 17.74 19.82 1.64
C ALA A 325 16.92 20.85 2.45
N SER A 326 16.47 21.94 1.80
CA SER A 326 15.64 22.96 2.44
C SER A 326 14.16 22.56 2.57
N LYS A 327 13.75 21.51 1.86
CA LYS A 327 12.37 21.03 1.80
C LYS A 327 12.34 19.51 2.03
N PRO A 328 12.48 19.06 3.28
CA PRO A 328 12.51 17.63 3.56
C PRO A 328 11.16 16.99 3.23
N VAL A 329 11.20 15.98 2.36
CA VAL A 329 10.05 15.19 1.92
C VAL A 329 10.41 13.72 2.00
N SER A 330 9.44 12.88 2.36
CA SER A 330 9.56 11.44 2.24
C SER A 330 8.45 10.86 1.37
N GLY A 331 8.68 9.65 0.87
CA GLY A 331 7.66 8.80 0.29
C GLY A 331 7.14 7.78 1.28
N ASN A 332 6.25 6.93 0.80
CA ASN A 332 5.71 5.81 1.56
C ASN A 332 5.83 4.51 0.78
N TRP A 333 6.17 3.44 1.48
CA TRP A 333 6.22 2.09 0.93
C TRP A 333 5.46 1.12 1.84
N GLY A 334 4.30 0.61 1.35
CA GLY A 334 3.41 -0.26 2.10
C GLY A 334 2.51 0.48 3.09
N GLY A 335 2.13 -0.21 4.15
CA GLY A 335 1.10 0.22 5.09
C GLY A 335 -0.27 -0.28 4.66
N SER A 336 -1.14 -0.50 5.65
CA SER A 336 -2.44 -1.17 5.47
C SER A 336 -3.59 -0.36 6.05
N THR A 337 -4.78 -0.80 5.70
CA THR A 337 -6.06 -0.26 6.14
C THR A 337 -7.01 -1.40 6.51
N THR A 338 -8.08 -1.08 7.21
CA THR A 338 -9.24 -1.96 7.37
C THR A 338 -10.44 -1.36 6.64
N ALA A 339 -10.89 -2.03 5.59
CA ALA A 339 -12.06 -1.65 4.79
C ALA A 339 -13.26 -2.54 5.09
N VAL A 340 -14.46 -2.02 4.88
CA VAL A 340 -15.71 -2.78 4.95
C VAL A 340 -16.20 -3.08 3.54
N VAL A 341 -16.55 -4.33 3.31
CA VAL A 341 -17.08 -4.77 2.01
C VAL A 341 -18.54 -4.30 1.88
N LYS A 342 -18.86 -3.64 0.76
CA LYS A 342 -20.18 -3.00 0.56
C LYS A 342 -21.36 -3.98 0.63
N SER A 343 -21.15 -5.24 0.27
CA SER A 343 -22.21 -6.28 0.29
C SER A 343 -22.47 -6.88 1.67
N THR A 344 -21.81 -6.40 2.75
CA THR A 344 -22.07 -6.88 4.10
C THR A 344 -23.51 -6.56 4.53
N GLU A 345 -24.16 -7.50 5.20
CA GLU A 345 -25.45 -7.28 5.86
C GLU A 345 -25.30 -6.63 7.25
N ASN A 346 -24.05 -6.51 7.74
CA ASN A 346 -23.70 -6.07 9.09
C ASN A 346 -22.97 -4.71 9.09
N ALA A 347 -23.35 -3.79 8.20
CA ALA A 347 -22.62 -2.56 7.90
C ALA A 347 -22.24 -1.74 9.13
N ILE A 348 -23.17 -1.53 10.08
CA ILE A 348 -22.93 -0.73 11.30
C ILE A 348 -21.89 -1.42 12.18
N ALA A 349 -22.05 -2.69 12.47
CA ALA A 349 -21.13 -3.42 13.35
C ALA A 349 -19.73 -3.54 12.72
N ALA A 350 -19.66 -3.75 11.40
CA ALA A 350 -18.41 -3.80 10.66
C ALA A 350 -17.70 -2.45 10.65
N ALA A 351 -18.41 -1.35 10.37
CA ALA A 351 -17.84 0.00 10.39
C ALA A 351 -17.28 0.38 11.76
N LEU A 352 -18.02 0.09 12.84
CA LEU A 352 -17.57 0.34 14.20
C LEU A 352 -16.39 -0.54 14.63
N PHE A 353 -16.34 -1.80 14.14
CA PHE A 353 -15.18 -2.66 14.38
C PHE A 353 -13.93 -2.11 13.67
N ALA A 354 -14.02 -1.72 12.39
CA ALA A 354 -12.89 -1.12 11.67
C ALA A 354 -12.36 0.14 12.36
N GLN A 355 -13.25 1.03 12.79
CA GLN A 355 -12.90 2.24 13.53
C GLN A 355 -12.23 1.92 14.86
N PHE A 356 -12.82 1.02 15.67
CA PHE A 356 -12.26 0.61 16.94
C PHE A 356 -10.87 -0.03 16.74
N LEU A 357 -10.76 -0.99 15.86
CA LEU A 357 -9.55 -1.75 15.63
C LEU A 357 -8.33 -0.84 15.40
N ASN A 358 -8.50 0.21 14.60
CA ASN A 358 -7.40 1.05 14.13
C ASN A 358 -7.26 2.39 14.90
N SER A 359 -8.26 2.80 15.71
CA SER A 359 -8.23 4.09 16.41
C SER A 359 -8.37 4.01 17.93
N ASP A 360 -8.74 2.84 18.48
CA ASP A 360 -8.71 2.65 19.94
C ASP A 360 -7.26 2.64 20.43
N PRO A 361 -6.89 3.44 21.44
CA PRO A 361 -5.51 3.55 21.89
C PRO A 361 -4.86 2.23 22.34
N ALA A 362 -5.63 1.33 22.96
CA ALA A 362 -5.10 0.04 23.40
C ALA A 362 -4.87 -0.90 22.20
N SER A 363 -5.80 -0.91 21.25
CA SER A 363 -5.67 -1.69 20.00
C SER A 363 -4.50 -1.17 19.15
N ALA A 364 -4.42 0.13 18.89
CA ALA A 364 -3.35 0.74 18.12
C ALA A 364 -1.96 0.51 18.75
N LYS A 365 -1.87 0.57 20.09
CA LYS A 365 -0.63 0.26 20.81
C LYS A 365 -0.21 -1.20 20.67
N MET A 366 -1.16 -2.14 20.63
CA MET A 366 -0.86 -3.55 20.38
C MET A 366 -0.28 -3.76 18.97
N PHE A 367 -0.84 -3.14 17.94
CA PHE A 367 -0.28 -3.18 16.58
C PHE A 367 1.20 -2.75 16.57
N ALA A 368 1.51 -1.66 17.23
CA ALA A 368 2.87 -1.12 17.26
C ALA A 368 3.86 -1.98 18.07
N THR A 369 3.44 -2.51 19.23
CA THR A 369 4.36 -3.14 20.20
C THR A 369 4.39 -4.66 20.13
N GLN A 370 3.36 -5.31 19.58
CA GLN A 370 3.29 -6.76 19.51
C GLN A 370 3.39 -7.31 18.08
N GLN A 371 2.87 -6.57 17.08
CA GLN A 371 2.96 -6.94 15.67
C GLN A 371 4.03 -6.15 14.93
N PHE A 372 4.62 -5.11 15.56
CA PHE A 372 5.67 -4.26 14.99
C PHE A 372 5.24 -3.49 13.73
N PHE A 373 3.95 -3.15 13.64
CA PHE A 373 3.43 -2.27 12.61
C PHE A 373 3.65 -0.81 12.99
N PHE A 374 4.10 0.01 12.04
CA PHE A 374 4.37 1.40 12.33
C PHE A 374 3.05 2.20 12.37
N PRO A 375 2.78 2.98 13.45
CA PRO A 375 1.47 3.56 13.69
C PRO A 375 1.00 4.57 12.62
N ALA A 376 -0.31 4.58 12.35
CA ALA A 376 -0.97 5.61 11.56
C ALA A 376 -1.55 6.74 12.43
N THR A 377 -1.66 6.57 13.75
CA THR A 377 -2.27 7.55 14.66
C THR A 377 -1.26 8.57 15.18
N LYS A 378 -1.61 9.87 15.12
CA LYS A 378 -0.76 10.97 15.62
C LYS A 378 -0.41 10.80 17.12
N ALA A 379 -1.39 10.34 17.92
CA ALA A 379 -1.19 10.16 19.36
C ALA A 379 -0.08 9.14 19.68
N LEU A 380 -0.02 8.02 18.94
CA LEU A 380 1.01 7.00 19.18
C LEU A 380 2.37 7.40 18.62
N LEU A 381 2.41 8.15 17.52
CA LEU A 381 3.66 8.73 16.99
C LEU A 381 4.25 9.80 17.92
N ALA A 382 3.42 10.42 18.79
CA ALA A 382 3.86 11.34 19.84
C ALA A 382 4.11 10.66 21.20
N ASP A 383 3.77 9.37 21.36
CA ASP A 383 3.95 8.63 22.61
C ASP A 383 5.43 8.25 22.82
N SER A 384 6.06 8.85 23.84
CA SER A 384 7.46 8.55 24.18
C SER A 384 7.70 7.08 24.57
N SER A 385 6.67 6.34 24.98
CA SER A 385 6.78 4.90 25.23
C SER A 385 6.95 4.07 23.94
N PHE A 386 6.60 4.65 22.78
CA PHE A 386 6.82 4.06 21.46
C PHE A 386 8.07 4.65 20.79
N THR A 387 8.16 5.99 20.71
CA THR A 387 9.26 6.67 19.99
C THR A 387 10.58 6.60 20.74
N GLY A 388 10.53 6.50 22.07
CA GLY A 388 11.72 6.41 22.94
C GLY A 388 12.37 5.04 23.03
N ASP A 389 11.80 4.01 22.39
CA ASP A 389 12.44 2.70 22.33
C ASP A 389 13.80 2.77 21.62
N ALA A 390 14.83 2.23 22.26
CA ALA A 390 16.24 2.32 21.82
C ALA A 390 16.88 0.93 21.70
N PRO A 391 16.52 0.14 20.68
CA PRO A 391 16.95 -1.23 20.55
C PRO A 391 18.47 -1.38 20.41
N ALA A 392 19.06 -2.34 21.14
CA ALA A 392 20.48 -2.62 21.08
C ALA A 392 20.95 -2.98 19.65
N PHE A 393 20.08 -3.57 18.81
CA PHE A 393 20.37 -3.86 17.42
C PHE A 393 20.77 -2.59 16.64
N TYR A 394 20.18 -1.46 16.97
CA TYR A 394 20.47 -0.14 16.38
C TYR A 394 21.44 0.68 17.24
N GLY A 395 22.23 0.01 18.11
CA GLY A 395 23.23 0.66 18.97
C GLY A 395 22.62 1.68 19.92
N GLY A 396 21.40 1.45 20.38
CA GLY A 396 20.69 2.34 21.30
C GLY A 396 20.10 3.60 20.66
N GLN A 397 19.98 3.66 19.33
CA GLN A 397 19.27 4.76 18.66
C GLN A 397 17.76 4.57 18.77
N GLN A 398 17.03 5.65 18.98
CA GLN A 398 15.56 5.72 18.95
C GLN A 398 15.06 5.72 17.49
N VAL A 399 15.07 4.55 16.87
CA VAL A 399 14.74 4.39 15.43
C VAL A 399 13.30 4.79 15.14
N ASN A 400 12.36 4.48 16.05
CA ASN A 400 10.96 4.86 15.91
C ASN A 400 10.78 6.38 15.87
N GLN A 401 11.59 7.13 16.61
CA GLN A 401 11.56 8.60 16.56
C GLN A 401 11.96 9.12 15.18
N VAL A 402 13.02 8.56 14.59
CA VAL A 402 13.45 8.95 13.23
C VAL A 402 12.31 8.76 12.21
N PHE A 403 11.63 7.61 12.25
CA PHE A 403 10.53 7.34 11.32
C PHE A 403 9.25 8.13 11.66
N ALA A 404 9.02 8.48 12.93
CA ALA A 404 7.92 9.38 13.31
C ALA A 404 8.13 10.79 12.73
N ASP A 405 9.34 11.31 12.82
CA ASP A 405 9.70 12.62 12.24
C ASP A 405 9.56 12.59 10.70
N VAL A 406 10.02 11.51 10.08
CA VAL A 406 9.91 11.27 8.62
C VAL A 406 8.44 11.19 8.17
N SER A 407 7.58 10.55 8.95
CA SER A 407 6.15 10.41 8.64
C SER A 407 5.44 11.74 8.46
N ALA A 408 5.85 12.77 9.21
CA ALA A 408 5.27 14.11 9.09
C ALA A 408 5.61 14.81 7.76
N SER A 409 6.60 14.32 7.02
CA SER A 409 7.06 14.91 5.77
C SER A 409 6.54 14.23 4.49
N VAL A 410 5.71 13.18 4.63
CA VAL A 410 5.12 12.49 3.47
C VAL A 410 4.03 13.35 2.85
N SER A 411 4.10 13.58 1.52
CA SER A 411 3.10 14.38 0.79
C SER A 411 1.73 13.72 0.75
N THR A 412 0.67 14.55 0.79
CA THR A 412 -0.73 14.08 0.70
C THR A 412 -1.25 13.95 -0.73
N SER A 413 -0.48 14.40 -1.74
CA SER A 413 -0.96 14.53 -3.12
C SER A 413 -0.88 13.23 -3.94
N PHE A 414 -0.06 12.27 -3.51
CA PHE A 414 0.16 11.04 -4.26
C PHE A 414 -1.09 10.17 -4.32
N GLN A 415 -1.40 9.66 -5.51
CA GLN A 415 -2.52 8.75 -5.75
C GLN A 415 -2.05 7.43 -6.36
N TRP A 416 -2.78 6.35 -6.09
CA TRP A 416 -2.54 5.03 -6.65
C TRP A 416 -3.51 4.73 -7.79
N PRO A 417 -3.07 3.98 -8.82
CA PRO A 417 -3.96 3.56 -9.90
C PRO A 417 -4.89 2.42 -9.46
N PRO A 418 -6.07 2.27 -10.08
CA PRO A 418 -7.02 1.22 -9.68
C PRO A 418 -6.67 -0.21 -10.15
N PHE A 419 -5.50 -0.40 -10.77
CA PHE A 419 -5.01 -1.69 -11.31
C PHE A 419 -3.52 -1.88 -11.04
N LEU A 420 -3.11 -1.64 -9.78
CA LEU A 420 -1.70 -1.65 -9.40
C LEU A 420 -0.96 -2.96 -9.71
N ASP A 421 -1.63 -4.12 -9.62
CA ASP A 421 -1.01 -5.42 -9.94
C ASP A 421 -0.44 -5.43 -11.37
N GLN A 422 -1.19 -4.86 -12.33
CA GLN A 422 -0.73 -4.73 -13.72
C GLN A 422 0.41 -3.71 -13.83
N VAL A 423 0.26 -2.57 -13.16
CA VAL A 423 1.28 -1.50 -13.16
C VAL A 423 2.61 -2.02 -12.62
N ALA A 424 2.59 -2.81 -11.54
CA ALA A 424 3.79 -3.42 -10.96
C ALA A 424 4.42 -4.47 -11.88
N THR A 425 3.59 -5.29 -12.53
CA THR A 425 4.06 -6.27 -13.53
C THR A 425 4.74 -5.56 -14.70
N ASP A 426 4.09 -4.53 -15.27
CA ASP A 426 4.64 -3.77 -16.40
C ASP A 426 5.92 -3.03 -15.99
N TRP A 427 5.99 -2.50 -14.74
CA TRP A 427 7.21 -1.89 -14.22
C TRP A 427 8.37 -2.88 -14.16
N THR A 428 8.13 -4.09 -13.65
CA THR A 428 9.16 -5.14 -13.55
C THR A 428 9.69 -5.52 -14.93
N GLU A 429 8.81 -5.62 -15.93
CA GLU A 429 9.16 -5.99 -17.29
C GLU A 429 9.82 -4.86 -18.12
N THR A 430 9.76 -3.62 -17.65
CA THR A 430 10.33 -2.43 -18.32
C THR A 430 11.42 -1.80 -17.47
N VAL A 431 11.07 -0.96 -16.53
CA VAL A 431 12.01 -0.22 -15.65
C VAL A 431 12.88 -1.16 -14.82
N GLY A 432 12.28 -2.17 -14.16
CA GLY A 432 13.01 -3.17 -13.39
C GLY A 432 14.02 -3.93 -14.24
N LYS A 433 13.59 -4.38 -15.44
CA LYS A 433 14.47 -5.05 -16.40
C LYS A 433 15.61 -4.15 -16.87
N SER A 434 15.35 -2.85 -17.10
CA SER A 434 16.39 -1.89 -17.52
C SER A 434 17.43 -1.67 -16.42
N LEU A 435 17.00 -1.57 -15.15
CA LEU A 435 17.89 -1.48 -13.99
C LEU A 435 18.77 -2.71 -13.86
N ALA A 436 18.19 -3.92 -13.94
CA ALA A 436 18.94 -5.17 -13.85
C ALA A 436 19.95 -5.31 -15.01
N ALA A 437 19.57 -4.87 -16.22
CA ALA A 437 20.42 -4.91 -17.41
C ALA A 437 21.40 -3.73 -17.49
N LYS A 438 21.32 -2.75 -16.57
CA LYS A 438 22.12 -1.51 -16.59
C LYS A 438 21.97 -0.74 -17.91
N SER A 439 20.76 -0.75 -18.47
CA SER A 439 20.40 -0.09 -19.72
C SER A 439 19.66 1.23 -19.47
N ASP A 440 19.17 1.89 -20.52
CA ASP A 440 18.49 3.18 -20.42
C ASP A 440 17.16 3.08 -19.65
N THR A 441 17.20 3.43 -18.37
CA THR A 441 16.04 3.41 -17.48
C THR A 441 15.07 4.56 -17.78
N VAL A 442 15.54 5.66 -18.34
CA VAL A 442 14.67 6.78 -18.74
C VAL A 442 13.81 6.39 -19.95
N ALA A 443 14.41 5.74 -20.94
CA ALA A 443 13.66 5.23 -22.09
C ALA A 443 12.60 4.19 -21.65
N ALA A 444 12.93 3.35 -20.66
CA ALA A 444 12.02 2.34 -20.15
C ALA A 444 10.74 2.92 -19.48
N LEU A 445 10.76 4.16 -19.03
CA LEU A 445 9.55 4.85 -18.54
C LEU A 445 8.51 5.04 -19.65
N GLY A 446 8.95 5.38 -20.88
CA GLY A 446 8.07 5.51 -22.04
C GLY A 446 7.35 4.21 -22.37
N ASP A 447 8.06 3.08 -22.33
CA ASP A 447 7.48 1.75 -22.53
C ASP A 447 6.48 1.41 -21.43
N TRP A 448 6.84 1.71 -20.17
CA TRP A 448 5.96 1.54 -19.03
C TRP A 448 4.69 2.37 -19.15
N GLN A 449 4.81 3.67 -19.45
CA GLN A 449 3.68 4.59 -19.73
C GLN A 449 2.74 4.03 -20.80
N GLN A 450 3.31 3.54 -21.91
CA GLN A 450 2.53 3.01 -23.03
C GLN A 450 1.74 1.75 -22.61
N ARG A 451 2.38 0.82 -21.90
CA ARG A 451 1.73 -0.42 -21.45
C ARG A 451 0.57 -0.14 -20.51
N ILE A 452 0.79 0.69 -19.49
CA ILE A 452 -0.27 1.05 -18.50
C ILE A 452 -1.42 1.77 -19.19
N THR A 453 -1.11 2.69 -20.09
CA THR A 453 -2.13 3.43 -20.84
C THR A 453 -2.97 2.50 -21.74
N THR A 454 -2.31 1.56 -22.40
CA THR A 454 -2.98 0.56 -23.24
C THR A 454 -3.90 -0.33 -22.41
N TYR A 455 -3.40 -0.80 -21.27
CA TYR A 455 -4.21 -1.60 -20.34
C TYR A 455 -5.41 -0.83 -19.82
N ALA A 456 -5.22 0.40 -19.34
CA ALA A 456 -6.29 1.23 -18.82
C ALA A 456 -7.41 1.43 -19.87
N LYS A 457 -7.05 1.77 -21.11
CA LYS A 457 -8.01 1.89 -22.22
C LYS A 457 -8.75 0.58 -22.50
N ALA A 458 -8.05 -0.56 -22.47
CA ALA A 458 -8.68 -1.87 -22.65
C ALA A 458 -9.65 -2.24 -21.53
N GLN A 459 -9.46 -1.68 -20.32
CA GLN A 459 -10.41 -1.81 -19.19
C GLN A 459 -11.60 -0.82 -19.28
N GLY A 460 -11.63 0.04 -20.28
CA GLY A 460 -12.71 1.01 -20.49
C GLY A 460 -12.49 2.38 -19.88
N PHE A 461 -11.28 2.67 -19.38
CA PHE A 461 -10.96 4.00 -18.86
C PHE A 461 -10.68 5.01 -19.99
N THR A 462 -11.15 6.22 -19.78
CA THR A 462 -10.65 7.40 -20.50
C THR A 462 -9.33 7.82 -19.85
N VAL A 463 -8.25 7.74 -20.61
CA VAL A 463 -6.92 8.15 -20.12
C VAL A 463 -6.59 9.48 -20.73
N LYS A 464 -6.44 10.52 -19.90
CA LYS A 464 -5.85 11.80 -20.29
C LYS A 464 -4.35 11.66 -20.04
N GLY A 465 -3.58 11.67 -21.11
CA GLY A 465 -2.13 11.61 -21.03
C GLY A 465 -1.54 12.90 -20.51
N ALA A 466 -0.34 12.79 -19.97
CA ALA A 466 0.56 13.92 -19.80
C ALA A 466 1.03 14.41 -21.16
#